data_58a065ad3ffd67946749da1f87735920
#
_entry.id   58a065ad3ffd67946749da1f87735920
#
_cell.length_a   1.000
_cell.length_b   1.000
_cell.length_c   1.000
_cell.angle_alpha   90.00
_cell.angle_beta   90.00
_cell.angle_gamma   90.00
#
_symmetry.space_group_name_H-M   'P 1'
#
loop_
_entity.id
_entity.type
_entity.pdbx_description
1 polymer ?
#
loop_
_entity_poly.entity_id
_entity_poly.type
_entity_poly.pdbx_seq_one_letter_code
_entity_poly.pdbx_strand_id
1 'polypeptide(L)'
;LPLIYVIVTYMTIVNENSKAWPFVEARKILRRAKLKDYSKIKLQTGYGPSGLPHIGTFGEVARTTMVLNAIKAISDYEVELIAFSDDMDGLRKVPDNVPNQEILEKNLHKPLTSIPDPFETSKSFGNHNNEMLQAFLDKFGFKYSFKSATELYKSGFFNDQLIKVLNSYDEIKKIILPTLGEERKKTYSPFLPICPETGHVLEVEIISINTEKNTVVYLQNNKEIEQSILDGNCKLQWKVDWAMRWCALDIDYEMYG
;
A
#
# COMPACT_ATOMS: atom_id res chain seq x y z
N LEU A 1 -5.22 -23.88 40.50
CA LEU A 1 -4.02 -23.27 39.92
C LEU A 1 -3.19 -24.24 39.05
N PRO A 2 -2.86 -25.50 39.44
CA PRO A 2 -2.02 -26.39 38.63
C PRO A 2 -2.70 -26.84 37.34
N LEU A 3 -4.04 -27.02 37.33
CA LEU A 3 -4.76 -27.48 36.13
C LEU A 3 -4.80 -26.41 35.02
N ILE A 4 -5.00 -25.15 35.38
CA ILE A 4 -4.99 -24.03 34.43
C ILE A 4 -3.59 -23.88 33.81
N TYR A 5 -2.54 -23.99 34.62
CA TYR A 5 -1.17 -23.92 34.12
C TYR A 5 -0.83 -25.05 33.15
N VAL A 6 -1.24 -26.29 33.46
CA VAL A 6 -1.08 -27.45 32.58
C VAL A 6 -1.83 -27.28 31.26
N ILE A 7 -3.07 -26.79 31.29
CA ILE A 7 -3.87 -26.55 30.08
C ILE A 7 -3.23 -25.48 29.20
N VAL A 8 -2.83 -24.34 29.78
CA VAL A 8 -2.16 -23.25 29.05
C VAL A 8 -0.85 -23.75 28.42
N THR A 9 -0.01 -24.47 29.18
CA THR A 9 1.25 -25.02 28.66
C THR A 9 1.00 -26.02 27.52
N TYR A 10 0.01 -26.92 27.66
CA TYR A 10 -0.33 -27.87 26.61
C TYR A 10 -0.83 -27.20 25.34
N MET A 11 -1.71 -26.20 25.47
CA MET A 11 -2.19 -25.44 24.31
C MET A 11 -1.06 -24.68 23.59
N THR A 12 -0.11 -24.11 24.32
CA THR A 12 1.07 -23.44 23.74
C THR A 12 1.93 -24.41 22.96
N ILE A 13 2.24 -25.60 23.53
CA ILE A 13 3.04 -26.64 22.84
C ILE A 13 2.34 -27.12 21.56
N VAL A 14 1.02 -27.32 21.58
CA VAL A 14 0.25 -27.73 20.40
C VAL A 14 0.29 -26.66 19.33
N ASN A 15 0.15 -25.39 19.69
CA ASN A 15 0.19 -24.27 18.76
C ASN A 15 1.59 -24.10 18.14
N GLU A 16 2.66 -24.19 18.94
CA GLU A 16 4.04 -24.09 18.45
C GLU A 16 4.38 -25.15 17.39
N ASN A 17 3.84 -26.36 17.50
CA ASN A 17 4.07 -27.46 16.57
C ASN A 17 3.01 -27.58 15.46
N SER A 18 2.01 -26.71 15.43
CA SER A 18 0.95 -26.74 14.43
C SER A 18 1.53 -26.64 13.01
N LYS A 19 1.07 -27.52 12.09
CA LYS A 19 1.40 -27.48 10.66
C LYS A 19 0.44 -26.61 9.84
N ALA A 20 -0.58 -26.02 10.47
CA ALA A 20 -1.46 -25.10 9.80
C ALA A 20 -0.69 -23.89 9.25
N TRP A 21 -1.01 -23.47 8.04
CA TRP A 21 -0.23 -22.46 7.32
C TRP A 21 -0.04 -21.13 8.09
N PRO A 22 -1.01 -20.60 8.88
CA PRO A 22 -0.78 -19.38 9.63
C PRO A 22 0.36 -19.52 10.65
N PHE A 23 0.46 -20.68 11.31
CA PHE A 23 1.54 -20.97 12.25
C PHE A 23 2.90 -21.20 11.55
N VAL A 24 2.89 -21.74 10.34
CA VAL A 24 4.10 -21.85 9.51
C VAL A 24 4.65 -20.47 9.18
N GLU A 25 3.79 -19.55 8.72
CA GLU A 25 4.18 -18.16 8.45
C GLU A 25 4.59 -17.43 9.73
N ALA A 26 3.84 -17.55 10.81
CA ALA A 26 4.17 -16.96 12.11
C ALA A 26 5.59 -17.35 12.57
N ARG A 27 5.95 -18.63 12.48
CA ARG A 27 7.32 -19.08 12.84
C ARG A 27 8.41 -18.51 11.93
N LYS A 28 8.15 -18.28 10.65
CA LYS A 28 9.09 -17.61 9.73
C LYS A 28 9.30 -16.16 10.14
N ILE A 29 8.21 -15.45 10.45
CA ILE A 29 8.24 -14.05 10.90
C ILE A 29 8.99 -13.94 12.21
N LEU A 30 8.66 -14.77 13.21
CA LEU A 30 9.29 -14.77 14.53
C LEU A 30 10.81 -15.06 14.46
N ARG A 31 11.25 -15.94 13.56
CA ARG A 31 12.68 -16.16 13.34
C ARG A 31 13.39 -14.91 12.85
N ARG A 32 12.78 -14.15 11.93
CA ARG A 32 13.36 -12.89 11.45
C ARG A 32 13.35 -11.80 12.53
N ALA A 33 12.25 -11.70 13.29
CA ALA A 33 12.11 -10.72 14.36
C ALA A 33 13.18 -10.93 15.45
N LYS A 34 13.46 -12.17 15.85
CA LYS A 34 14.53 -12.50 16.81
C LYS A 34 15.93 -12.12 16.31
N LEU A 35 16.21 -12.26 15.01
CA LEU A 35 17.50 -11.88 14.43
C LEU A 35 17.72 -10.36 14.38
N LYS A 36 16.64 -9.58 14.39
CA LYS A 36 16.68 -8.12 14.27
C LYS A 36 16.38 -7.39 15.59
N ASP A 37 16.17 -8.13 16.68
CA ASP A 37 15.82 -7.60 18.01
C ASP A 37 14.59 -6.68 17.98
N TYR A 38 13.55 -7.08 17.24
CA TYR A 38 12.31 -6.33 17.16
C TYR A 38 11.49 -6.43 18.44
N SER A 39 10.91 -5.31 18.87
CA SER A 39 9.92 -5.29 19.96
C SER A 39 8.49 -5.44 19.47
N LYS A 40 8.23 -5.08 18.21
CA LYS A 40 6.90 -5.06 17.59
C LYS A 40 6.97 -5.61 16.17
N ILE A 41 5.99 -6.42 15.80
CA ILE A 41 5.83 -7.01 14.46
C ILE A 41 4.68 -6.30 13.75
N LYS A 42 4.91 -5.82 12.53
CA LYS A 42 3.91 -5.12 11.72
C LYS A 42 3.54 -5.94 10.49
N LEU A 43 2.25 -6.26 10.38
CA LEU A 43 1.67 -6.89 9.21
C LEU A 43 0.86 -5.88 8.43
N GLN A 44 0.80 -5.99 7.10
CA GLN A 44 0.06 -5.08 6.24
C GLN A 44 -0.90 -5.84 5.34
N THR A 45 -2.01 -5.19 4.99
CA THR A 45 -2.89 -5.54 3.88
C THR A 45 -3.04 -4.33 2.96
N GLY A 46 -3.11 -4.54 1.65
CA GLY A 46 -3.32 -3.48 0.66
C GLY A 46 -4.78 -3.42 0.22
N TYR A 47 -5.25 -2.22 -0.08
CA TYR A 47 -6.57 -1.97 -0.66
C TYR A 47 -6.50 -0.86 -1.70
N GLY A 48 -6.88 -1.18 -2.94
CA GLY A 48 -7.06 -0.19 -4.00
C GLY A 48 -8.50 0.34 -4.01
N PRO A 49 -8.78 1.57 -3.51
CA PRO A 49 -10.13 2.11 -3.35
C PRO A 49 -10.72 2.64 -4.67
N SER A 50 -10.45 1.97 -5.79
CA SER A 50 -11.05 2.26 -7.10
C SER A 50 -12.44 1.64 -7.28
N GLY A 51 -12.96 0.95 -6.28
CA GLY A 51 -14.29 0.35 -6.18
C GLY A 51 -14.62 -0.03 -4.75
N LEU A 52 -15.87 -0.44 -4.51
CA LEU A 52 -16.35 -0.83 -3.19
C LEU A 52 -15.60 -2.07 -2.65
N PRO A 53 -15.41 -2.18 -1.32
CA PRO A 53 -14.85 -3.38 -0.71
C PRO A 53 -15.68 -4.63 -1.05
N HIS A 54 -15.00 -5.73 -1.29
CA HIS A 54 -15.61 -7.00 -1.69
C HIS A 54 -14.98 -8.20 -0.98
N ILE A 55 -15.44 -9.41 -1.32
CA ILE A 55 -14.97 -10.65 -0.67
C ILE A 55 -13.44 -10.87 -0.78
N GLY A 56 -12.81 -10.39 -1.84
CA GLY A 56 -11.34 -10.42 -1.98
C GLY A 56 -10.66 -9.58 -0.92
N THR A 57 -11.15 -8.35 -0.70
CA THR A 57 -10.67 -7.45 0.38
C THR A 57 -10.82 -8.11 1.76
N PHE A 58 -11.99 -8.72 2.02
CA PHE A 58 -12.20 -9.49 3.25
C PHE A 58 -11.18 -10.64 3.39
N GLY A 59 -11.01 -11.43 2.33
CA GLY A 59 -10.13 -12.58 2.34
C GLY A 59 -8.67 -12.23 2.63
N GLU A 60 -8.21 -11.08 2.15
CA GLU A 60 -6.86 -10.60 2.40
C GLU A 60 -6.66 -10.21 3.87
N VAL A 61 -7.57 -9.41 4.43
CA VAL A 61 -7.53 -9.01 5.84
C VAL A 61 -7.71 -10.21 6.76
N ALA A 62 -8.65 -11.11 6.46
CA ALA A 62 -8.90 -12.31 7.26
C ALA A 62 -7.67 -13.23 7.31
N ARG A 63 -7.05 -13.51 6.16
CA ARG A 63 -5.84 -14.36 6.10
C ARG A 63 -4.66 -13.73 6.85
N THR A 64 -4.44 -12.42 6.71
CA THR A 64 -3.40 -11.71 7.45
C THR A 64 -3.68 -11.73 8.96
N THR A 65 -4.95 -11.58 9.36
CA THR A 65 -5.39 -11.70 10.76
C THR A 65 -5.17 -13.11 11.32
N MET A 66 -5.31 -14.16 10.50
CA MET A 66 -4.98 -15.53 10.94
C MET A 66 -3.48 -15.67 11.28
N VAL A 67 -2.60 -15.06 10.51
CA VAL A 67 -1.15 -15.03 10.79
C VAL A 67 -0.88 -14.21 12.05
N LEU A 68 -1.52 -13.03 12.21
CA LEU A 68 -1.42 -12.20 13.40
C LEU A 68 -1.80 -13.00 14.66
N ASN A 69 -2.94 -13.69 14.63
CA ASN A 69 -3.41 -14.50 15.74
C ASN A 69 -2.47 -15.69 16.04
N ALA A 70 -1.89 -16.29 15.00
CA ALA A 70 -0.89 -17.35 15.18
C ALA A 70 0.38 -16.83 15.86
N ILE A 71 0.86 -15.62 15.52
CA ILE A 71 2.00 -14.97 16.20
C ILE A 71 1.68 -14.76 17.68
N LYS A 72 0.51 -14.17 17.99
CA LYS A 72 0.07 -13.93 19.38
C LYS A 72 -0.11 -15.22 20.19
N ALA A 73 -0.45 -16.33 19.55
CA ALA A 73 -0.66 -17.61 20.21
C ALA A 73 0.66 -18.31 20.60
N ILE A 74 1.78 -17.96 19.96
CA ILE A 74 3.08 -18.65 20.15
C ILE A 74 4.23 -17.70 20.54
N SER A 75 3.92 -16.43 20.85
CA SER A 75 4.91 -15.45 21.27
C SER A 75 4.27 -14.28 22.03
N ASP A 76 5.11 -13.54 22.75
CA ASP A 76 4.73 -12.33 23.49
C ASP A 76 4.99 -11.03 22.71
N TYR A 77 5.32 -11.12 21.41
CA TYR A 77 5.52 -9.93 20.58
C TYR A 77 4.24 -9.10 20.46
N GLU A 78 4.39 -7.79 20.55
CA GLU A 78 3.34 -6.88 20.11
C GLU A 78 3.16 -7.02 18.59
N VAL A 79 1.92 -7.19 18.14
CA VAL A 79 1.62 -7.36 16.71
C VAL A 79 0.56 -6.35 16.28
N GLU A 80 0.86 -5.59 15.24
CA GLU A 80 -0.04 -4.62 14.62
C GLU A 80 -0.42 -5.08 13.20
N LEU A 81 -1.69 -4.87 12.83
CA LEU A 81 -2.18 -4.98 11.46
C LEU A 81 -2.40 -3.58 10.90
N ILE A 82 -1.79 -3.28 9.77
CA ILE A 82 -1.99 -2.04 9.02
C ILE A 82 -2.89 -2.34 7.83
N ALA A 83 -4.04 -1.67 7.76
CA ALA A 83 -4.88 -1.61 6.57
C ALA A 83 -4.45 -0.39 5.74
N PHE A 84 -3.71 -0.63 4.66
CA PHE A 84 -3.16 0.41 3.81
C PHE A 84 -4.06 0.63 2.59
N SER A 85 -4.43 1.87 2.34
CA SER A 85 -5.21 2.25 1.16
C SER A 85 -4.34 2.94 0.12
N ASP A 86 -4.34 2.42 -1.11
CA ASP A 86 -3.67 2.99 -2.28
C ASP A 86 -4.51 4.13 -2.91
N ASP A 87 -5.08 5.00 -2.09
CA ASP A 87 -6.04 6.05 -2.46
C ASP A 87 -5.42 7.23 -3.25
N MET A 88 -4.11 7.25 -3.43
CA MET A 88 -3.41 8.16 -4.33
C MET A 88 -3.28 7.62 -5.75
N ASP A 89 -3.73 6.41 -6.03
CA ASP A 89 -3.75 5.85 -7.38
C ASP A 89 -4.69 6.64 -8.30
N GLY A 90 -4.28 6.81 -9.56
CA GLY A 90 -5.13 7.39 -10.58
C GLY A 90 -6.28 6.45 -10.98
N LEU A 91 -7.49 6.96 -11.07
CA LEU A 91 -8.64 6.20 -11.54
C LEU A 91 -8.45 5.79 -13.01
N ARG A 92 -8.30 4.50 -13.28
CA ARG A 92 -8.04 3.97 -14.64
C ARG A 92 -9.31 3.61 -15.40
N LYS A 93 -10.35 3.22 -14.67
CA LYS A 93 -11.63 2.79 -15.23
C LYS A 93 -12.75 3.17 -14.28
N VAL A 94 -13.89 3.58 -14.82
CA VAL A 94 -15.13 3.81 -14.05
C VAL A 94 -15.69 2.45 -13.62
N PRO A 95 -15.99 2.22 -12.33
CA PRO A 95 -16.68 1.03 -11.86
C PRO A 95 -18.13 1.01 -12.36
N ASP A 96 -18.65 -0.16 -12.71
CA ASP A 96 -20.00 -0.32 -13.24
C ASP A 96 -21.10 -0.20 -12.15
N ASN A 97 -20.72 -0.32 -10.87
CA ASN A 97 -21.64 -0.41 -9.72
C ASN A 97 -21.68 0.86 -8.85
N VAL A 98 -21.40 2.03 -9.43
CA VAL A 98 -21.45 3.32 -8.75
C VAL A 98 -22.49 4.23 -9.42
N PRO A 99 -23.16 5.13 -8.67
CA PRO A 99 -24.03 6.15 -9.25
C PRO A 99 -23.21 7.26 -9.93
N ASN A 100 -23.88 8.14 -10.67
CA ASN A 100 -23.28 9.38 -11.24
C ASN A 100 -21.93 9.15 -11.93
N GLN A 101 -21.85 8.10 -12.76
CA GLN A 101 -20.62 7.63 -13.42
C GLN A 101 -19.93 8.74 -14.24
N GLU A 102 -20.70 9.69 -14.78
CA GLU A 102 -20.18 10.85 -15.52
C GLU A 102 -19.22 11.73 -14.69
N ILE A 103 -19.36 11.73 -13.35
CA ILE A 103 -18.41 12.40 -12.46
C ILE A 103 -17.05 11.71 -12.54
N LEU A 104 -17.04 10.39 -12.51
CA LEU A 104 -15.81 9.59 -12.58
C LEU A 104 -15.17 9.65 -13.97
N GLU A 105 -15.98 9.60 -15.04
CA GLU A 105 -15.52 9.71 -16.43
C GLU A 105 -14.75 11.00 -16.68
N LYS A 106 -15.26 12.15 -16.17
CA LYS A 106 -14.61 13.48 -16.27
C LYS A 106 -13.33 13.59 -15.44
N ASN A 107 -13.11 12.66 -14.50
CA ASN A 107 -12.00 12.70 -13.56
C ASN A 107 -11.07 11.47 -13.67
N LEU A 108 -11.11 10.74 -14.79
CA LEU A 108 -10.17 9.65 -15.05
C LEU A 108 -8.73 10.15 -14.88
N HIS A 109 -7.86 9.25 -14.44
CA HIS A 109 -6.43 9.46 -14.16
C HIS A 109 -6.10 10.38 -12.99
N LYS A 110 -7.06 11.01 -12.32
CA LYS A 110 -6.81 11.76 -11.09
C LYS A 110 -6.66 10.80 -9.90
N PRO A 111 -5.87 11.17 -8.85
CA PRO A 111 -5.86 10.45 -7.59
C PRO A 111 -7.28 10.27 -7.05
N LEU A 112 -7.61 9.09 -6.53
CA LEU A 112 -8.96 8.76 -6.06
C LEU A 112 -9.47 9.75 -5.00
N THR A 113 -8.58 10.27 -4.16
CA THR A 113 -8.88 11.31 -3.16
C THR A 113 -9.09 12.71 -3.76
N SER A 114 -8.79 12.91 -5.03
CA SER A 114 -9.01 14.17 -5.75
C SER A 114 -10.27 14.15 -6.64
N ILE A 115 -11.00 13.03 -6.66
CA ILE A 115 -12.22 12.86 -7.47
C ILE A 115 -13.43 13.13 -6.60
N PRO A 116 -14.39 13.98 -7.01
CA PRO A 116 -15.63 14.16 -6.27
C PRO A 116 -16.36 12.84 -6.04
N ASP A 117 -16.99 12.70 -4.88
CA ASP A 117 -17.71 11.47 -4.52
C ASP A 117 -18.99 11.33 -5.36
N PRO A 118 -19.13 10.26 -6.19
CA PRO A 118 -20.35 10.02 -6.95
C PRO A 118 -21.57 9.66 -6.09
N PHE A 119 -21.36 9.30 -4.81
CA PHE A 119 -22.41 9.03 -3.84
C PHE A 119 -22.85 10.28 -3.06
N GLU A 120 -22.10 11.38 -3.15
CA GLU A 120 -22.37 12.66 -2.46
C GLU A 120 -22.41 12.55 -0.91
N THR A 121 -21.70 11.58 -0.33
CA THR A 121 -21.69 11.31 1.11
C THR A 121 -20.36 11.62 1.78
N SER A 122 -19.28 11.71 0.99
CA SER A 122 -17.92 11.88 1.47
C SER A 122 -17.18 13.00 0.72
N LYS A 123 -15.99 13.37 1.19
CA LYS A 123 -15.20 14.46 0.58
C LYS A 123 -14.71 14.12 -0.83
N SER A 124 -14.51 12.84 -1.13
CA SER A 124 -14.04 12.34 -2.41
C SER A 124 -14.39 10.87 -2.59
N PHE A 125 -14.28 10.38 -3.83
CA PHE A 125 -14.47 8.96 -4.14
C PHE A 125 -13.50 8.05 -3.36
N GLY A 126 -12.24 8.46 -3.22
CA GLY A 126 -11.27 7.73 -2.39
C GLY A 126 -11.67 7.71 -0.91
N ASN A 127 -12.12 8.83 -0.36
CA ASN A 127 -12.60 8.89 1.03
C ASN A 127 -13.84 8.02 1.25
N HIS A 128 -14.82 8.06 0.33
CA HIS A 128 -16.00 7.21 0.40
C HIS A 128 -15.61 5.72 0.51
N ASN A 129 -14.76 5.24 -0.40
CA ASN A 129 -14.34 3.86 -0.39
C ASN A 129 -13.48 3.49 0.83
N ASN A 130 -12.67 4.42 1.34
CA ASN A 130 -11.92 4.25 2.59
C ASN A 130 -12.84 4.13 3.80
N GLU A 131 -13.88 4.95 3.89
CA GLU A 131 -14.89 4.87 4.95
C GLU A 131 -15.68 3.57 4.88
N MET A 132 -16.04 3.13 3.66
CA MET A 132 -16.70 1.84 3.43
C MET A 132 -15.80 0.66 3.84
N LEU A 133 -14.49 0.71 3.54
CA LEU A 133 -13.54 -0.30 3.99
C LEU A 133 -13.49 -0.38 5.51
N GLN A 134 -13.32 0.75 6.18
CA GLN A 134 -13.24 0.80 7.65
C GLN A 134 -14.52 0.28 8.30
N ALA A 135 -15.69 0.74 7.84
CA ALA A 135 -16.99 0.25 8.34
C ALA A 135 -17.16 -1.26 8.12
N PHE A 136 -16.67 -1.76 6.98
CA PHE A 136 -16.68 -3.20 6.68
C PHE A 136 -15.76 -3.98 7.62
N LEU A 137 -14.54 -3.54 7.85
CA LEU A 137 -13.58 -4.19 8.75
C LEU A 137 -14.06 -4.15 10.20
N ASP A 138 -14.61 -3.03 10.65
CA ASP A 138 -15.16 -2.85 11.99
C ASP A 138 -16.37 -3.78 12.25
N LYS A 139 -17.22 -3.93 11.25
CA LYS A 139 -18.39 -4.85 11.33
C LYS A 139 -17.97 -6.30 11.57
N PHE A 140 -16.84 -6.72 11.05
CA PHE A 140 -16.28 -8.07 11.29
C PHE A 140 -15.34 -8.13 12.51
N GLY A 141 -15.17 -7.03 13.24
CA GLY A 141 -14.39 -6.96 14.47
C GLY A 141 -12.87 -7.04 14.29
N PHE A 142 -12.35 -6.75 13.08
CA PHE A 142 -10.93 -6.67 12.87
C PHE A 142 -10.30 -5.53 13.67
N LYS A 143 -9.08 -5.74 14.17
CA LYS A 143 -8.28 -4.72 14.84
C LYS A 143 -7.12 -4.33 13.94
N TYR A 144 -7.09 -3.07 13.54
CA TYR A 144 -6.13 -2.54 12.56
C TYR A 144 -5.84 -1.06 12.81
N SER A 145 -4.74 -0.58 12.22
CA SER A 145 -4.44 0.84 12.04
C SER A 145 -4.64 1.18 10.57
N PHE A 146 -5.52 2.14 10.25
CA PHE A 146 -5.73 2.58 8.88
C PHE A 146 -4.62 3.55 8.44
N LYS A 147 -4.15 3.42 7.19
CA LYS A 147 -3.19 4.33 6.55
C LYS A 147 -3.63 4.68 5.15
N SER A 148 -3.64 5.98 4.84
CA SER A 148 -3.91 6.54 3.50
C SER A 148 -2.59 6.83 2.79
N ALA A 149 -2.41 6.34 1.57
CA ALA A 149 -1.28 6.69 0.72
C ALA A 149 -1.21 8.20 0.49
N THR A 150 -2.35 8.83 0.15
CA THR A 150 -2.43 10.27 -0.08
C THR A 150 -1.94 11.08 1.13
N GLU A 151 -2.35 10.71 2.34
CA GLU A 151 -1.92 11.41 3.56
C GLU A 151 -0.42 11.24 3.81
N LEU A 152 0.11 10.03 3.66
CA LEU A 152 1.53 9.76 3.89
C LEU A 152 2.44 10.42 2.85
N TYR A 153 2.02 10.45 1.58
CA TYR A 153 2.75 11.17 0.54
C TYR A 153 2.73 12.69 0.79
N LYS A 154 1.55 13.28 1.02
CA LYS A 154 1.38 14.73 1.20
C LYS A 154 1.96 15.27 2.50
N SER A 155 2.02 14.46 3.54
CA SER A 155 2.67 14.84 4.81
C SER A 155 4.20 14.80 4.76
N GLY A 156 4.79 14.32 3.65
CA GLY A 156 6.23 14.13 3.54
C GLY A 156 6.77 12.89 4.27
N PHE A 157 5.89 12.04 4.81
CA PHE A 157 6.33 10.83 5.53
C PHE A 157 7.20 9.91 4.67
N PHE A 158 6.96 9.87 3.36
CA PHE A 158 7.73 9.05 2.43
C PHE A 158 8.94 9.77 1.81
N ASN A 159 9.19 11.06 2.10
CA ASN A 159 10.20 11.86 1.42
C ASN A 159 11.60 11.22 1.43
N ASP A 160 12.07 10.75 2.58
CA ASP A 160 13.38 10.10 2.69
C ASP A 160 13.49 8.83 1.83
N GLN A 161 12.41 8.07 1.73
CA GLN A 161 12.39 6.87 0.89
C GLN A 161 12.27 7.22 -0.59
N LEU A 162 11.52 8.27 -0.95
CA LEU A 162 11.44 8.77 -2.33
C LEU A 162 12.82 9.24 -2.83
N ILE A 163 13.60 9.93 -1.99
CA ILE A 163 14.98 10.31 -2.29
C ILE A 163 15.85 9.07 -2.53
N LYS A 164 15.72 8.01 -1.72
CA LYS A 164 16.44 6.74 -1.96
C LYS A 164 16.06 6.09 -3.27
N VAL A 165 14.77 6.10 -3.63
CA VAL A 165 14.28 5.59 -4.92
C VAL A 165 14.87 6.40 -6.07
N LEU A 166 14.94 7.75 -5.95
CA LEU A 166 15.54 8.62 -6.96
C LEU A 166 17.02 8.32 -7.15
N ASN A 167 17.76 8.17 -6.07
CA ASN A 167 19.20 7.83 -6.11
C ASN A 167 19.47 6.44 -6.70
N SER A 168 18.49 5.53 -6.66
CA SER A 168 18.56 4.17 -7.22
C SER A 168 17.78 4.03 -8.54
N TYR A 169 17.45 5.13 -9.20
CA TYR A 169 16.54 5.18 -10.35
C TYR A 169 16.91 4.19 -11.47
N ASP A 170 18.16 4.22 -11.91
CA ASP A 170 18.64 3.38 -13.02
C ASP A 170 18.73 1.90 -12.62
N GLU A 171 19.09 1.61 -11.38
CA GLU A 171 19.14 0.24 -10.85
C GLU A 171 17.73 -0.37 -10.77
N ILE A 172 16.75 0.40 -10.32
CA ILE A 172 15.35 -0.02 -10.29
C ILE A 172 14.83 -0.28 -11.72
N LYS A 173 15.15 0.60 -12.68
CA LYS A 173 14.79 0.38 -14.09
C LYS A 173 15.41 -0.90 -14.65
N LYS A 174 16.68 -1.18 -14.38
CA LYS A 174 17.34 -2.42 -14.82
C LYS A 174 16.63 -3.69 -14.30
N ILE A 175 16.11 -3.65 -13.09
CA ILE A 175 15.41 -4.78 -12.49
C ILE A 175 13.98 -4.92 -13.05
N ILE A 176 13.27 -3.84 -13.24
CA ILE A 176 11.84 -3.87 -13.60
C ILE A 176 11.62 -4.02 -15.11
N LEU A 177 12.40 -3.31 -15.96
CA LEU A 177 12.20 -3.32 -17.42
C LEU A 177 12.13 -4.72 -18.02
N PRO A 178 12.98 -5.70 -17.65
CA PRO A 178 12.90 -7.06 -18.20
C PRO A 178 11.58 -7.78 -17.88
N THR A 179 10.83 -7.33 -16.87
CA THR A 179 9.56 -7.93 -16.44
C THR A 179 8.34 -7.35 -17.16
N LEU A 180 8.53 -6.33 -18.01
CA LEU A 180 7.46 -5.59 -18.68
C LEU A 180 7.36 -5.99 -20.15
N GLY A 181 6.14 -5.90 -20.70
CA GLY A 181 5.90 -5.97 -22.15
C GLY A 181 6.43 -4.70 -22.86
N GLU A 182 6.73 -4.82 -24.16
CA GLU A 182 7.41 -3.79 -24.97
C GLU A 182 6.73 -2.41 -24.92
N GLU A 183 5.40 -2.37 -24.94
CA GLU A 183 4.66 -1.09 -24.88
C GLU A 183 4.89 -0.36 -23.54
N ARG A 184 4.88 -1.10 -22.43
CA ARG A 184 5.10 -0.52 -21.10
C ARG A 184 6.54 -0.11 -20.84
N LYS A 185 7.51 -0.70 -21.53
CA LYS A 185 8.92 -0.32 -21.40
C LYS A 185 9.19 1.09 -21.87
N LYS A 186 8.45 1.56 -22.88
CA LYS A 186 8.65 2.86 -23.52
C LYS A 186 8.47 4.05 -22.57
N THR A 187 7.49 3.96 -21.69
CA THR A 187 7.12 5.06 -20.78
C THR A 187 7.38 4.72 -19.31
N TYR A 188 7.99 3.54 -19.04
CA TYR A 188 8.18 3.13 -17.65
C TYR A 188 9.15 4.07 -16.91
N SER A 189 8.68 4.56 -15.78
CA SER A 189 9.46 5.22 -14.75
C SER A 189 9.04 4.71 -13.37
N PRO A 190 9.93 4.60 -12.39
CA PRO A 190 9.55 4.43 -10.99
C PRO A 190 8.62 5.53 -10.47
N PHE A 191 8.76 6.75 -10.97
CA PHE A 191 7.96 7.90 -10.59
C PHE A 191 6.82 8.18 -11.56
N LEU A 192 5.65 8.50 -11.02
CA LEU A 192 4.47 8.96 -11.71
C LEU A 192 4.18 10.40 -11.25
N PRO A 193 4.57 11.42 -12.04
CA PRO A 193 4.27 12.81 -11.71
C PRO A 193 2.76 13.05 -11.65
N ILE A 194 2.32 13.93 -10.74
CA ILE A 194 0.94 14.44 -10.73
C ILE A 194 0.96 15.79 -11.43
N CYS A 195 0.30 15.87 -12.58
CA CYS A 195 0.27 17.08 -13.39
C CYS A 195 -0.27 18.28 -12.57
N PRO A 196 0.47 19.37 -12.43
CA PRO A 196 0.02 20.52 -11.64
C PRO A 196 -1.17 21.24 -12.28
N GLU A 197 -1.35 21.16 -13.60
CA GLU A 197 -2.45 21.81 -14.32
C GLU A 197 -3.75 21.00 -14.25
N THR A 198 -3.67 19.67 -14.44
CA THR A 198 -4.86 18.79 -14.57
C THR A 198 -5.13 17.94 -13.34
N GLY A 199 -4.13 17.76 -12.48
CA GLY A 199 -4.17 16.83 -11.35
C GLY A 199 -4.07 15.34 -11.74
N HIS A 200 -3.80 15.02 -13.00
CA HIS A 200 -3.69 13.63 -13.46
C HIS A 200 -2.38 12.99 -13.00
N VAL A 201 -2.44 11.73 -12.60
CA VAL A 201 -1.28 10.86 -12.42
C VAL A 201 -0.76 10.47 -13.79
N LEU A 202 0.44 10.89 -14.15
CA LEU A 202 1.00 10.73 -15.48
C LEU A 202 1.85 9.45 -15.60
N GLU A 203 1.54 8.62 -16.60
CA GLU A 203 2.41 7.50 -17.01
C GLU A 203 3.26 7.95 -18.22
N VAL A 204 4.26 8.80 -17.95
CA VAL A 204 5.13 9.42 -18.96
C VAL A 204 6.57 8.98 -18.80
N GLU A 205 7.33 9.07 -19.89
CA GLU A 205 8.78 8.90 -19.86
C GLU A 205 9.43 10.03 -19.04
N ILE A 206 10.30 9.67 -18.10
CA ILE A 206 11.16 10.62 -17.41
C ILE A 206 12.45 10.75 -18.23
N ILE A 207 12.71 11.99 -18.73
CA ILE A 207 13.83 12.33 -19.59
C ILE A 207 15.12 12.43 -18.79
N SER A 208 15.05 13.05 -17.60
CA SER A 208 16.18 13.21 -16.70
C SER A 208 15.72 13.30 -15.24
N ILE A 209 16.66 13.05 -14.34
CA ILE A 209 16.49 13.18 -12.91
C ILE A 209 17.53 14.15 -12.34
N ASN A 210 17.20 14.84 -11.26
CA ASN A 210 18.13 15.67 -10.52
C ASN A 210 18.10 15.28 -9.05
N THR A 211 19.15 14.61 -8.58
CA THR A 211 19.24 14.09 -7.21
C THR A 211 19.56 15.19 -6.19
N GLU A 212 20.15 16.31 -6.60
CA GLU A 212 20.41 17.43 -5.69
C GLU A 212 19.13 18.22 -5.38
N LYS A 213 18.28 18.40 -6.40
CA LYS A 213 17.00 19.11 -6.28
C LYS A 213 15.83 18.20 -5.91
N ASN A 214 16.00 16.89 -5.94
CA ASN A 214 14.94 15.89 -5.78
C ASN A 214 13.82 16.09 -6.81
N THR A 215 14.18 16.22 -8.09
CA THR A 215 13.25 16.47 -9.19
C THR A 215 13.37 15.43 -10.29
N VAL A 216 12.30 15.28 -11.06
CA VAL A 216 12.23 14.56 -12.34
C VAL A 216 11.83 15.53 -13.45
N VAL A 217 12.30 15.28 -14.68
CA VAL A 217 11.94 16.06 -15.87
C VAL A 217 11.22 15.16 -16.85
N TYR A 218 10.08 15.62 -17.37
CA TYR A 218 9.28 14.93 -18.38
C TYR A 218 8.71 15.91 -19.42
N LEU A 219 8.24 15.39 -20.55
CA LEU A 219 7.60 16.20 -21.57
C LEU A 219 6.07 16.25 -21.37
N GLN A 220 5.53 17.47 -21.38
CA GLN A 220 4.10 17.71 -21.45
C GLN A 220 3.84 18.78 -22.53
N ASN A 221 3.01 18.45 -23.52
CA ASN A 221 2.71 19.36 -24.64
C ASN A 221 3.98 19.93 -25.32
N ASN A 222 4.99 19.10 -25.54
CA ASN A 222 6.31 19.44 -26.08
C ASN A 222 7.10 20.47 -25.24
N LYS A 223 6.77 20.63 -23.97
CA LYS A 223 7.53 21.45 -23.02
C LYS A 223 8.14 20.53 -21.94
N GLU A 224 9.36 20.82 -21.57
CA GLU A 224 10.00 20.17 -20.42
C GLU A 224 9.42 20.73 -19.13
N ILE A 225 8.96 19.83 -18.27
CA ILE A 225 8.46 20.14 -16.94
C ILE A 225 9.43 19.51 -15.91
N GLU A 226 10.06 20.34 -15.10
CA GLU A 226 10.81 19.90 -13.92
C GLU A 226 9.87 19.90 -12.71
N GLN A 227 9.75 18.76 -12.05
CA GLN A 227 8.81 18.58 -10.93
C GLN A 227 9.47 17.88 -9.76
N SER A 228 9.21 18.39 -8.55
CA SER A 228 9.62 17.73 -7.29
C SER A 228 8.96 16.36 -7.15
N ILE A 229 9.71 15.40 -6.62
CA ILE A 229 9.17 14.08 -6.27
C ILE A 229 8.55 14.03 -4.87
N LEU A 230 8.69 15.09 -4.08
CA LEU A 230 8.35 15.16 -2.67
C LEU A 230 6.92 15.67 -2.44
N ASP A 231 6.43 15.52 -1.23
CA ASP A 231 5.20 16.14 -0.70
C ASP A 231 3.94 15.86 -1.54
N GLY A 232 3.89 14.67 -2.14
CA GLY A 232 2.74 14.22 -2.95
C GLY A 232 2.69 14.80 -4.36
N ASN A 233 3.75 15.44 -4.87
CA ASN A 233 3.82 15.88 -6.27
C ASN A 233 4.07 14.74 -7.25
N CYS A 234 4.65 13.63 -6.77
CA CYS A 234 4.77 12.37 -7.50
C CYS A 234 4.29 11.23 -6.61
N LYS A 235 3.81 10.16 -7.22
CA LYS A 235 3.69 8.86 -6.57
C LYS A 235 4.60 7.85 -7.24
N LEU A 236 4.81 6.69 -6.63
CA LEU A 236 5.58 5.62 -7.25
C LEU A 236 4.69 4.63 -8.02
N GLN A 237 5.28 3.97 -9.02
CA GLN A 237 4.69 2.78 -9.64
C GLN A 237 4.50 1.69 -8.59
N TRP A 238 3.40 0.94 -8.66
CA TRP A 238 2.93 0.04 -7.60
C TRP A 238 3.99 -0.94 -7.06
N LYS A 239 4.85 -1.55 -7.91
CA LYS A 239 5.90 -2.47 -7.45
C LYS A 239 6.97 -1.76 -6.62
N VAL A 240 7.32 -0.54 -7.01
CA VAL A 240 8.31 0.29 -6.31
C VAL A 240 7.68 0.91 -5.06
N ASP A 241 6.45 1.38 -5.16
CA ASP A 241 5.67 1.91 -4.05
C ASP A 241 5.53 0.87 -2.93
N TRP A 242 5.15 -0.34 -3.30
CA TRP A 242 4.99 -1.45 -2.36
C TRP A 242 6.29 -1.76 -1.59
N ALA A 243 7.42 -1.86 -2.30
CA ALA A 243 8.72 -2.08 -1.67
C ALA A 243 9.15 -0.88 -0.81
N MET A 244 8.93 0.34 -1.27
CA MET A 244 9.26 1.58 -0.56
C MET A 244 8.47 1.67 0.76
N ARG A 245 7.15 1.47 0.73
CA ARG A 245 6.33 1.57 1.94
C ARG A 245 6.63 0.49 2.98
N TRP A 246 7.05 -0.71 2.55
CA TRP A 246 7.55 -1.72 3.48
C TRP A 246 8.75 -1.22 4.28
N CYS A 247 9.68 -0.54 3.61
CA CYS A 247 10.83 0.07 4.28
C CYS A 247 10.40 1.24 5.18
N ALA A 248 9.49 2.11 4.70
CA ALA A 248 9.06 3.31 5.42
C ALA A 248 8.23 3.01 6.67
N LEU A 249 7.41 1.95 6.62
CA LEU A 249 6.50 1.53 7.70
C LEU A 249 7.07 0.40 8.56
N ASP A 250 8.26 -0.13 8.24
CA ASP A 250 8.88 -1.30 8.86
C ASP A 250 7.95 -2.52 8.83
N ILE A 251 7.44 -2.87 7.65
CA ILE A 251 6.53 -4.00 7.47
C ILE A 251 7.31 -5.32 7.50
N ASP A 252 6.90 -6.24 8.35
CA ASP A 252 7.50 -7.57 8.48
C ASP A 252 6.82 -8.62 7.60
N TYR A 253 5.56 -8.40 7.28
CA TYR A 253 4.76 -9.35 6.50
C TYR A 253 3.58 -8.70 5.82
N GLU A 254 3.39 -9.01 4.56
CA GLU A 254 2.18 -8.75 3.79
C GLU A 254 1.83 -9.99 2.98
N MET A 255 0.57 -10.40 3.04
CA MET A 255 0.06 -11.46 2.20
C MET A 255 -0.58 -10.82 0.97
N TYR A 256 -0.15 -11.26 -0.20
CA TYR A 256 -0.82 -10.94 -1.45
C TYR A 256 -1.57 -12.16 -2.00
N GLY A 257 -2.64 -11.88 -2.71
CA GLY A 257 -3.51 -12.91 -3.26
C GLY A 257 -2.96 -13.59 -4.52
#